data_f98b66ebda0bc753a9c5f15b54beccd4
#
_entry.id   f98b66ebda0bc753a9c5f15b54beccd4
#
_cell.length_a   1.000
_cell.length_b   1.000
_cell.length_c   1.000
_cell.angle_alpha   90.00
_cell.angle_beta   90.00
_cell.angle_gamma   90.00
#
_symmetry.space_group_name_H-M   'P 1'
#
loop_
_entity.id
_entity.type
_entity.pdbx_description
1 polymer ?
#
loop_
_entity_poly.entity_id
_entity_poly.type
_entity_poly.pdbx_seq_one_letter_code
_entity_poly.pdbx_strand_id
1 'polypeptide(L)'
;MSSFEAGSTHYMGGTKETMALYHRLAMDMGIPDSILLMVYCHTLDKKYPSTQNSIMRCLAVSKRNVESSIAKLRWEGYVSLEQTPAARNNRKIAITKKGIDFCRVHILPVVGALEAAYIRLSDEGRKIYLTSGIRGHSILHKEIQSIVSTRERREPR
;
A
#
# COMPACT_ATOMS: atom_id res chain seq x y z
N MET A 1 6.00 23.94 18.38
CA MET A 1 5.95 22.64 17.65
C MET A 1 7.12 21.79 18.11
N SER A 2 6.83 20.61 18.65
CA SER A 2 7.89 19.70 19.10
C SER A 2 8.60 19.10 17.87
N SER A 3 9.88 18.72 18.01
CA SER A 3 10.64 18.05 16.93
C SER A 3 9.97 16.75 16.47
N PHE A 4 9.08 16.19 17.27
CA PHE A 4 8.27 15.01 16.97
C PHE A 4 7.16 15.32 15.96
N GLU A 5 6.50 16.47 16.05
CA GLU A 5 5.43 16.85 15.09
C GLU A 5 5.97 17.11 13.67
N ALA A 6 7.16 17.72 13.56
CA ALA A 6 7.81 17.92 12.27
C ALA A 6 8.29 16.60 11.64
N GLY A 7 8.77 15.64 12.45
CA GLY A 7 9.18 14.31 11.98
C GLY A 7 8.01 13.41 11.59
N SER A 8 6.87 13.50 12.31
CA SER A 8 5.67 12.69 12.07
C SER A 8 5.04 12.96 10.72
N THR A 9 4.99 14.21 10.29
CA THR A 9 4.41 14.61 8.99
C THR A 9 5.26 14.12 7.80
N HIS A 10 6.56 14.02 7.98
CA HIS A 10 7.49 13.50 6.96
C HIS A 10 7.39 11.97 6.81
N TYR A 11 7.01 11.27 7.88
CA TYR A 11 6.93 9.80 7.91
C TYR A 11 5.64 9.25 7.30
N MET A 12 4.58 10.06 7.22
CA MET A 12 3.24 9.67 6.77
C MET A 12 2.97 9.91 5.28
N GLY A 13 4.00 9.99 4.43
CA GLY A 13 3.82 9.97 2.98
C GLY A 13 3.93 11.30 2.27
N GLY A 14 4.60 12.27 2.86
CA GLY A 14 4.93 13.52 2.18
C GLY A 14 4.37 14.75 2.85
N THR A 15 4.76 15.90 2.31
CA THR A 15 4.27 17.19 2.78
C THR A 15 2.81 17.39 2.36
N LYS A 16 2.12 18.34 2.99
CA LYS A 16 0.77 18.75 2.61
C LYS A 16 0.66 19.08 1.12
N GLU A 17 1.70 19.67 0.56
CA GLU A 17 1.81 19.99 -0.86
C GLU A 17 1.83 18.73 -1.73
N THR A 18 2.59 17.71 -1.33
CA THR A 18 2.64 16.42 -2.05
C THR A 18 1.29 15.72 -2.01
N MET A 19 0.59 15.72 -0.86
CA MET A 19 -0.76 15.15 -0.75
C MET A 19 -1.75 15.88 -1.65
N ALA A 20 -1.66 17.23 -1.74
CA ALA A 20 -2.50 18.01 -2.65
C ALA A 20 -2.26 17.64 -4.13
N LEU A 21 -1.03 17.28 -4.51
CA LEU A 21 -0.73 16.79 -5.87
C LEU A 21 -1.36 15.40 -6.13
N TYR A 22 -1.35 14.49 -5.17
CA TYR A 22 -2.04 13.20 -5.31
C TYR A 22 -3.54 13.38 -5.55
N HIS A 23 -4.21 14.25 -4.78
CA HIS A 23 -5.64 14.55 -5.00
C HIS A 23 -5.91 15.09 -6.40
N ARG A 24 -5.02 15.90 -6.97
CA ARG A 24 -5.15 16.38 -8.35
C ARG A 24 -5.03 15.26 -9.39
N LEU A 25 -4.38 14.17 -9.05
CA LEU A 25 -4.29 12.94 -9.87
C LEU A 25 -5.45 11.97 -9.60
N ALA A 26 -6.48 12.38 -8.86
CA ALA A 26 -7.57 11.53 -8.40
C ALA A 26 -7.11 10.32 -7.56
N MET A 27 -5.97 10.45 -6.89
CA MET A 27 -5.39 9.40 -6.04
C MET A 27 -5.52 9.77 -4.56
N ASP A 28 -5.90 8.80 -3.76
CA ASP A 28 -5.88 8.92 -2.29
C ASP A 28 -4.57 8.39 -1.70
N MET A 29 -3.74 7.72 -2.49
CA MET A 29 -2.57 6.94 -2.04
C MET A 29 -2.88 6.04 -0.84
N GLY A 30 -4.13 5.61 -0.76
CA GLY A 30 -4.64 4.76 0.29
C GLY A 30 -4.59 3.27 -0.06
N ILE A 31 -5.25 2.47 0.76
CA ILE A 31 -5.33 1.02 0.58
C ILE A 31 -5.93 0.63 -0.79
N PRO A 32 -7.01 1.28 -1.30
CA PRO A 32 -7.56 0.95 -2.62
C PRO A 32 -6.55 1.11 -3.76
N ASP A 33 -5.81 2.21 -3.80
CA ASP A 33 -4.80 2.46 -4.85
C ASP A 33 -3.66 1.44 -4.78
N SER A 34 -3.21 1.10 -3.57
CA SER A 34 -2.19 0.07 -3.34
C SER A 34 -2.66 -1.32 -3.78
N ILE A 35 -3.93 -1.66 -3.53
CA ILE A 35 -4.54 -2.91 -3.98
C ILE A 35 -4.62 -2.93 -5.51
N LEU A 36 -5.07 -1.85 -6.12
CA LEU A 36 -5.23 -1.78 -7.58
C LEU A 36 -3.86 -1.92 -8.27
N LEU A 37 -2.84 -1.22 -7.77
CA LEU A 37 -1.46 -1.35 -8.25
C LEU A 37 -0.95 -2.79 -8.13
N MET A 38 -1.19 -3.44 -6.98
CA MET A 38 -0.76 -4.82 -6.76
C MET A 38 -1.45 -5.80 -7.73
N VAL A 39 -2.77 -5.65 -7.94
CA VAL A 39 -3.53 -6.47 -8.91
C VAL A 39 -3.01 -6.24 -10.33
N TYR A 40 -2.69 -4.99 -10.69
CA TYR A 40 -2.06 -4.65 -11.96
C TYR A 40 -0.73 -5.37 -12.15
N CYS A 41 0.18 -5.28 -11.18
CA CYS A 41 1.49 -5.93 -11.23
C CYS A 41 1.38 -7.47 -11.34
N HIS A 42 0.48 -8.09 -10.56
CA HIS A 42 0.24 -9.53 -10.64
C HIS A 42 -0.34 -9.98 -11.98
N THR A 43 -1.10 -9.11 -12.65
CA THR A 43 -1.61 -9.39 -14.00
C THR A 43 -0.49 -9.45 -15.04
N LEU A 44 0.55 -8.62 -14.86
CA LEU A 44 1.74 -8.63 -15.73
C LEU A 44 2.64 -9.84 -15.46
N ASP A 45 2.89 -10.17 -14.20
CA ASP A 45 3.81 -11.25 -13.81
C ASP A 45 3.18 -12.65 -13.92
N LYS A 46 1.86 -12.79 -13.87
CA LYS A 46 1.10 -14.06 -13.92
C LYS A 46 1.54 -15.12 -12.90
N LYS A 47 2.55 -14.84 -12.09
CA LYS A 47 3.18 -15.78 -11.16
C LYS A 47 2.34 -16.02 -9.90
N TYR A 48 1.60 -15.02 -9.47
CA TYR A 48 0.80 -15.08 -8.26
C TYR A 48 -0.63 -14.60 -8.52
N PRO A 49 -1.66 -15.38 -8.14
CA PRO A 49 -3.03 -14.93 -8.26
C PRO A 49 -3.30 -13.80 -7.25
N SER A 50 -3.93 -12.72 -7.71
CA SER A 50 -4.44 -11.68 -6.83
C SER A 50 -5.69 -12.20 -6.12
N THR A 51 -5.53 -12.61 -4.90
CA THR A 51 -6.64 -13.02 -4.03
C THR A 51 -6.70 -12.11 -2.81
N GLN A 52 -7.85 -12.08 -2.14
CA GLN A 52 -7.99 -11.32 -0.91
C GLN A 52 -6.92 -11.70 0.13
N ASN A 53 -6.62 -12.98 0.27
CA ASN A 53 -5.61 -13.46 1.22
C ASN A 53 -4.18 -13.07 0.83
N SER A 54 -3.85 -13.06 -0.48
CA SER A 54 -2.53 -12.60 -0.92
C SER A 54 -2.35 -11.10 -0.67
N ILE A 55 -3.39 -10.30 -0.92
CA ILE A 55 -3.41 -8.86 -0.66
C ILE A 55 -3.22 -8.55 0.83
N MET A 56 -3.99 -9.23 1.70
CA MET A 56 -3.87 -9.05 3.15
C MET A 56 -2.45 -9.29 3.65
N ARG A 57 -1.81 -10.37 3.17
CA ARG A 57 -0.44 -10.71 3.56
C ARG A 57 0.58 -9.70 3.05
N CYS A 58 0.46 -9.27 1.79
CA CYS A 58 1.44 -8.35 1.19
C CYS A 58 1.35 -6.94 1.77
N LEU A 59 0.14 -6.43 2.01
CA LEU A 59 -0.07 -5.07 2.51
C LEU A 59 -0.12 -4.99 4.04
N ALA A 60 -0.12 -6.13 4.73
CA ALA A 60 -0.26 -6.21 6.20
C ALA A 60 -1.48 -5.42 6.72
N VAL A 61 -2.59 -5.45 5.99
CA VAL A 61 -3.83 -4.74 6.34
C VAL A 61 -4.90 -5.71 6.82
N SER A 62 -5.82 -5.21 7.65
CA SER A 62 -6.92 -6.02 8.18
C SER A 62 -7.84 -6.53 7.08
N LYS A 63 -8.45 -7.68 7.31
CA LYS A 63 -9.45 -8.28 6.41
C LYS A 63 -10.54 -7.28 6.05
N ARG A 64 -11.09 -6.56 7.04
CA ARG A 64 -12.14 -5.56 6.85
C ARG A 64 -11.72 -4.45 5.89
N ASN A 65 -10.49 -3.94 6.02
CA ASN A 65 -9.98 -2.89 5.15
C ASN A 65 -9.80 -3.38 3.71
N VAL A 66 -9.33 -4.62 3.53
CA VAL A 66 -9.20 -5.22 2.19
C VAL A 66 -10.58 -5.43 1.57
N GLU A 67 -11.55 -5.98 2.31
CA GLU A 67 -12.91 -6.20 1.83
C GLU A 67 -13.60 -4.91 1.41
N SER A 68 -13.54 -3.86 2.23
CA SER A 68 -14.13 -2.56 1.90
C SER A 68 -13.48 -1.90 0.69
N SER A 69 -12.15 -2.00 0.58
CA SER A 69 -11.41 -1.45 -0.55
C SER A 69 -11.70 -2.19 -1.86
N ILE A 70 -11.79 -3.53 -1.82
CA ILE A 70 -12.18 -4.34 -2.99
C ILE A 70 -13.63 -4.03 -3.40
N ALA A 71 -14.54 -3.86 -2.44
CA ALA A 71 -15.92 -3.47 -2.72
C ALA A 71 -15.99 -2.10 -3.42
N LYS A 72 -15.21 -1.11 -2.95
CA LYS A 72 -15.08 0.21 -3.60
C LYS A 72 -14.55 0.06 -5.02
N LEU A 73 -13.44 -0.63 -5.23
CA LEU A 73 -12.82 -0.82 -6.56
C LEU A 73 -13.76 -1.56 -7.54
N ARG A 74 -14.56 -2.50 -7.03
CA ARG A 74 -15.61 -3.17 -7.85
C ARG A 74 -16.73 -2.22 -8.23
N TRP A 75 -17.23 -1.46 -7.27
CA TRP A 75 -18.27 -0.47 -7.52
C TRP A 75 -17.85 0.55 -8.56
N GLU A 76 -16.61 1.01 -8.49
CA GLU A 76 -16.00 1.92 -9.46
C GLU A 76 -15.66 1.24 -10.79
N GLY A 77 -15.77 -0.09 -10.87
CA GLY A 77 -15.53 -0.87 -12.09
C GLY A 77 -14.06 -1.08 -12.44
N TYR A 78 -13.13 -0.91 -11.50
CA TYR A 78 -11.70 -1.11 -11.73
C TYR A 78 -11.27 -2.56 -11.60
N VAL A 79 -11.98 -3.36 -10.81
CA VAL A 79 -11.71 -4.79 -10.65
C VAL A 79 -12.98 -5.62 -10.77
N SER A 80 -12.83 -6.89 -11.11
CA SER A 80 -13.86 -7.93 -11.07
C SER A 80 -13.43 -9.08 -10.16
N LEU A 81 -14.38 -9.87 -9.69
CA LEU A 81 -14.11 -11.09 -8.94
C LEU A 81 -14.44 -12.31 -9.79
N GLU A 82 -13.44 -13.14 -10.03
CA GLU A 82 -13.56 -14.40 -10.74
C GLU A 82 -13.73 -15.55 -9.73
N GLN A 83 -14.69 -16.43 -9.96
CA GLN A 83 -14.81 -17.65 -9.19
C GLN A 83 -13.78 -18.66 -9.67
N THR A 84 -12.92 -19.13 -8.77
CA THR A 84 -12.03 -20.25 -9.05
C THR A 84 -12.69 -21.55 -8.58
N PRO A 85 -12.73 -22.62 -9.40
CA PRO A 85 -13.37 -23.91 -9.03
C PRO A 85 -12.83 -24.51 -7.72
N ALA A 86 -11.59 -24.17 -7.34
CA ALA A 86 -10.88 -24.76 -6.22
C ALA A 86 -11.10 -24.08 -4.86
N ALA A 87 -11.79 -22.93 -4.80
CA ALA A 87 -11.86 -22.20 -3.52
C ALA A 87 -13.16 -21.41 -3.37
N ARG A 88 -14.10 -21.96 -2.62
CA ARG A 88 -15.36 -21.28 -2.22
C ARG A 88 -15.14 -19.90 -1.56
N ASN A 89 -14.00 -19.68 -0.92
CA ASN A 89 -13.72 -18.47 -0.11
C ASN A 89 -12.54 -17.62 -0.61
N ASN A 90 -11.90 -17.96 -1.74
CA ASN A 90 -10.70 -17.26 -2.19
C ASN A 90 -10.85 -16.83 -3.66
N ARG A 91 -11.77 -15.88 -3.89
CA ARG A 91 -12.04 -15.37 -5.24
C ARG A 91 -10.81 -14.66 -5.78
N LYS A 92 -10.48 -14.92 -7.04
CA LYS A 92 -9.44 -14.20 -7.75
C LYS A 92 -9.95 -12.81 -8.10
N ILE A 93 -9.12 -11.82 -7.86
CA ILE A 93 -9.38 -10.42 -8.22
C ILE A 93 -8.69 -10.17 -9.56
N ALA A 94 -9.47 -9.82 -10.57
CA ALA A 94 -8.97 -9.46 -11.88
C ALA A 94 -9.13 -7.97 -12.13
N ILE A 95 -8.13 -7.36 -12.74
CA ILE A 95 -8.22 -5.96 -13.15
C ILE A 95 -9.01 -5.84 -14.45
N THR A 96 -9.89 -4.84 -14.53
CA THR A 96 -10.64 -4.54 -15.75
C THR A 96 -9.82 -3.63 -16.67
N LYS A 97 -10.30 -3.46 -17.92
CA LYS A 97 -9.71 -2.47 -18.83
C LYS A 97 -9.70 -1.08 -18.21
N LYS A 98 -10.79 -0.66 -17.58
CA LYS A 98 -10.89 0.63 -16.87
C LYS A 98 -9.86 0.74 -15.75
N GLY A 99 -9.63 -0.33 -14.99
CA GLY A 99 -8.61 -0.38 -13.96
C GLY A 99 -7.18 -0.26 -14.51
N ILE A 100 -6.90 -0.94 -15.63
CA ILE A 100 -5.61 -0.83 -16.32
C ILE A 100 -5.37 0.61 -16.78
N ASP A 101 -6.36 1.21 -17.43
CA ASP A 101 -6.25 2.58 -17.94
C ASP A 101 -6.07 3.58 -16.78
N PHE A 102 -6.78 3.39 -15.67
CA PHE A 102 -6.58 4.21 -14.46
C PHE A 102 -5.17 4.06 -13.89
N CYS A 103 -4.65 2.84 -13.76
CA CYS A 103 -3.28 2.62 -13.30
C CYS A 103 -2.26 3.33 -14.20
N ARG A 104 -2.41 3.22 -15.51
CA ARG A 104 -1.48 3.83 -16.48
C ARG A 104 -1.47 5.35 -16.43
N VAL A 105 -2.64 5.95 -16.25
CA VAL A 105 -2.79 7.42 -16.28
C VAL A 105 -2.48 8.05 -14.93
N HIS A 106 -2.85 7.42 -13.83
CA HIS A 106 -2.79 8.04 -12.51
C HIS A 106 -1.73 7.44 -11.59
N ILE A 107 -1.61 6.11 -11.52
CA ILE A 107 -0.74 5.44 -10.54
C ILE A 107 0.70 5.30 -11.05
N LEU A 108 0.89 4.76 -12.25
CA LEU A 108 2.23 4.50 -12.78
C LEU A 108 3.11 5.74 -12.95
N PRO A 109 2.60 6.92 -13.35
CA PRO A 109 3.42 8.13 -13.38
C PRO A 109 3.97 8.52 -12.01
N VAL A 110 3.21 8.30 -10.92
CA VAL A 110 3.66 8.56 -9.55
C VAL A 110 4.73 7.57 -9.12
N VAL A 111 4.55 6.28 -9.43
CA VAL A 111 5.56 5.24 -9.18
C VAL A 111 6.86 5.58 -9.92
N GLY A 112 6.75 5.97 -11.19
CA GLY A 112 7.90 6.40 -11.98
C GLY A 112 8.58 7.67 -11.44
N ALA A 113 7.82 8.62 -10.90
CA ALA A 113 8.37 9.80 -10.27
C ALA A 113 9.12 9.47 -8.97
N LEU A 114 8.61 8.54 -8.18
CA LEU A 114 9.29 8.03 -6.97
C LEU A 114 10.60 7.34 -7.33
N GLU A 115 10.60 6.48 -8.36
CA GLU A 115 11.80 5.84 -8.87
C GLU A 115 12.82 6.85 -9.38
N ALA A 116 12.38 7.83 -10.19
CA ALA A 116 13.23 8.91 -10.68
C ALA A 116 13.83 9.75 -9.55
N ALA A 117 13.06 10.04 -8.52
CA ALA A 117 13.55 10.74 -7.33
C ALA A 117 14.63 9.92 -6.60
N TYR A 118 14.40 8.60 -6.44
CA TYR A 118 15.37 7.70 -5.83
C TYR A 118 16.68 7.61 -6.62
N ILE A 119 16.60 7.50 -7.96
CA ILE A 119 17.78 7.44 -8.85
C ILE A 119 18.60 8.73 -8.78
N ARG A 120 17.97 9.90 -8.56
CA ARG A 120 18.65 11.19 -8.42
C ARG A 120 19.44 11.36 -7.11
N LEU A 121 19.19 10.52 -6.12
CA LEU A 121 20.02 10.50 -4.92
C LEU A 121 21.44 10.02 -5.27
N SER A 122 22.45 10.57 -4.62
CA SER A 122 23.81 10.03 -4.67
C SER A 122 23.84 8.58 -4.14
N ASP A 123 24.90 7.83 -4.42
CA ASP A 123 25.05 6.46 -3.88
C ASP A 123 24.99 6.43 -2.35
N GLU A 124 25.63 7.40 -1.72
CA GLU A 124 25.55 7.62 -0.28
C GLU A 124 24.10 7.93 0.16
N GLY A 125 23.40 8.83 -0.55
CA GLY A 125 22.01 9.19 -0.27
C GLY A 125 21.08 8.00 -0.39
N ARG A 126 21.23 7.16 -1.42
CA ARG A 126 20.44 5.92 -1.58
C ARG A 126 20.68 4.94 -0.43
N LYS A 127 21.94 4.76 -0.07
CA LYS A 127 22.33 3.90 1.07
C LYS A 127 21.72 4.40 2.38
N ILE A 128 21.83 5.69 2.68
CA ILE A 128 21.23 6.32 3.86
C ILE A 128 19.71 6.14 3.84
N TYR A 129 19.05 6.42 2.73
CA TYR A 129 17.61 6.29 2.58
C TYR A 129 17.13 4.87 2.90
N LEU A 130 17.73 3.86 2.29
CA LEU A 130 17.37 2.45 2.53
C LEU A 130 17.70 2.02 3.96
N THR A 131 18.90 2.33 4.46
CA THR A 131 19.34 1.91 5.79
C THR A 131 18.50 2.58 6.89
N SER A 132 18.22 3.86 6.76
CA SER A 132 17.40 4.61 7.73
C SER A 132 15.95 4.14 7.71
N GLY A 133 15.39 3.85 6.53
CA GLY A 133 14.04 3.30 6.40
C GLY A 133 13.92 1.94 7.09
N ILE A 134 14.80 1.00 6.77
CA ILE A 134 14.79 -0.35 7.36
C ILE A 134 15.00 -0.27 8.89
N ARG A 135 15.96 0.53 9.33
CA ARG A 135 16.27 0.69 10.76
C ARG A 135 15.12 1.35 11.52
N GLY A 136 14.51 2.38 10.94
CA GLY A 136 13.35 3.06 11.51
C GLY A 136 12.16 2.10 11.68
N HIS A 137 11.85 1.29 10.67
CA HIS A 137 10.80 0.27 10.75
C HIS A 137 11.11 -0.78 11.84
N SER A 138 12.34 -1.23 11.94
CA SER A 138 12.73 -2.22 12.96
C SER A 138 12.59 -1.67 14.39
N ILE A 139 12.94 -0.40 14.60
CA ILE A 139 12.78 0.26 15.91
C ILE A 139 11.28 0.42 16.21
N LEU A 140 10.50 0.98 15.27
CA LEU A 140 9.05 1.15 15.43
C LEU A 140 8.34 -0.17 15.73
N HIS A 141 8.70 -1.24 15.02
CA HIS A 141 8.14 -2.58 15.26
C HIS A 141 8.35 -3.02 16.72
N LYS A 142 9.55 -2.86 17.27
CA LYS A 142 9.86 -3.23 18.67
C LYS A 142 9.05 -2.40 19.67
N GLU A 143 8.92 -1.10 19.43
CA GLU A 143 8.14 -0.21 20.30
C GLU A 143 6.66 -0.59 20.31
N ILE A 144 6.06 -0.81 19.12
CA ILE A 144 4.66 -1.24 19.00
C ILE A 144 4.47 -2.61 19.68
N GLN A 145 5.38 -3.55 19.47
CA GLN A 145 5.31 -4.88 20.08
C GLN A 145 5.35 -4.81 21.62
N SER A 146 6.14 -3.91 22.18
CA SER A 146 6.16 -3.65 23.62
C SER A 146 4.80 -3.14 24.14
N ILE A 147 4.17 -2.22 23.41
CA ILE A 147 2.84 -1.69 23.75
C ILE A 147 1.79 -2.79 23.73
N VAL A 148 1.77 -3.61 22.67
CA VAL A 148 0.83 -4.72 22.51
C VAL A 148 0.98 -5.71 23.67
N SER A 149 2.21 -6.17 23.94
CA SER A 149 2.50 -7.11 25.05
C SER A 149 2.10 -6.57 26.43
N THR A 150 2.17 -5.25 26.61
CA THR A 150 1.77 -4.60 27.86
C THR A 150 0.24 -4.57 28.01
N ARG A 151 -0.49 -4.35 26.92
CA ARG A 151 -1.96 -4.37 26.90
C ARG A 151 -2.51 -5.77 27.14
N GLU A 152 -1.96 -6.78 26.48
CA GLU A 152 -2.36 -8.19 26.64
C GLU A 152 -2.17 -8.69 28.06
N ARG A 153 -1.15 -8.20 28.79
CA ARG A 153 -0.94 -8.53 30.20
C ARG A 153 -1.92 -7.85 31.15
N ARG A 154 -2.51 -6.71 30.76
CA ARG A 154 -3.48 -5.96 31.59
C ARG A 154 -4.92 -6.40 31.39
N GLU A 155 -5.23 -7.00 30.25
CA GLU A 155 -6.56 -7.53 29.89
C GLU A 155 -6.46 -9.01 29.53
N PRO A 156 -6.23 -9.93 30.48
CA PRO A 156 -6.34 -11.36 30.21
C PRO A 156 -7.81 -11.67 29.86
N ARG A 157 -8.00 -12.33 28.74
CA ARG A 157 -9.33 -12.81 28.29
C ARG A 157 -9.91 -13.81 29.25
#